data_63cae5296c7f26fd90701edd12052e1c
#
_entry.id   63cae5296c7f26fd90701edd12052e1c
#
_cell.length_a   1.000
_cell.length_b   1.000
_cell.length_c   1.000
_cell.angle_alpha   90.00
_cell.angle_beta   90.00
_cell.angle_gamma   90.00
#
_symmetry.space_group_name_H-M   'P 1'
#
loop_
_entity.id
_entity.type
_entity.pdbx_description
1 polymer ?
#
loop_
_entity_poly.entity_id
_entity_poly.type
_entity_poly.pdbx_seq_one_letter_code
_entity_poly.pdbx_strand_id
1 'polypeptide(L)'
;MAWALFFREHDVTYPEELTKEIFEAWFFKGRLERKWSSTTFRSYLKYFNMVFKWMVKEGFLEENPVKDLEKPKMEKRIPRTLNHAEAILVLDSAYHMKYAYTFERYRNQAIVGVMLLAGLRRKEVINLKMQDIDLKHKTIFIHQGKGAKDRMVPINSRLNSILSEYLKDRKRLKKECINLFTAIQKDRSIGPRCINNMMCRLRKKTKLNFSSHTLRHAFARLMLEGGVDIYTLSKIMGHSKITTTTIYLTCSTVQMGKAAELHSLN
;
A
#
# COMPACT_ATOMS: atom_id res chain seq x y z
N MET A 1 -15.72 7.93 -9.98
CA MET A 1 -16.29 6.58 -9.79
C MET A 1 -17.62 6.60 -9.04
N ALA A 2 -17.71 7.16 -7.80
CA ALA A 2 -19.00 7.28 -7.09
C ALA A 2 -20.01 8.13 -7.85
N TRP A 3 -19.64 9.31 -8.32
CA TRP A 3 -20.47 10.20 -9.15
C TRP A 3 -20.95 9.53 -10.43
N ALA A 4 -20.06 8.84 -11.17
CA ALA A 4 -20.45 8.14 -12.38
C ALA A 4 -21.46 7.00 -12.14
N LEU A 5 -21.42 6.39 -10.96
CA LEU A 5 -22.42 5.40 -10.56
C LEU A 5 -23.74 6.07 -10.17
N PHE A 6 -23.68 7.20 -9.46
CA PHE A 6 -24.85 7.98 -9.05
C PHE A 6 -25.60 8.52 -10.29
N PHE A 7 -24.92 9.24 -11.17
CA PHE A 7 -25.53 9.82 -12.39
C PHE A 7 -26.00 8.80 -13.43
N ARG A 8 -25.61 7.55 -13.35
CA ARG A 8 -26.23 6.48 -14.18
C ARG A 8 -27.62 6.08 -13.72
N GLU A 9 -27.95 6.39 -12.49
CA GLU A 9 -29.18 5.94 -11.85
C GLU A 9 -30.16 7.08 -11.58
N HIS A 10 -29.68 8.29 -11.63
CA HIS A 10 -30.45 9.50 -11.39
C HIS A 10 -30.19 10.49 -12.50
N ASP A 11 -31.22 10.88 -13.19
CA ASP A 11 -31.18 11.90 -14.25
C ASP A 11 -31.29 13.28 -13.58
N VAL A 12 -30.14 13.77 -13.13
CA VAL A 12 -30.00 15.06 -12.42
C VAL A 12 -29.38 16.07 -13.35
N THR A 13 -30.09 17.16 -13.59
CA THR A 13 -29.66 18.25 -14.48
C THR A 13 -29.16 19.46 -13.66
N TYR A 14 -29.82 19.78 -12.57
CA TYR A 14 -29.52 20.95 -11.75
C TYR A 14 -29.06 20.61 -10.34
N PRO A 15 -28.20 21.44 -9.71
CA PRO A 15 -27.71 21.20 -8.36
C PRO A 15 -28.82 21.06 -7.30
N GLU A 16 -29.92 21.78 -7.46
CA GLU A 16 -31.07 21.82 -6.53
C GLU A 16 -31.80 20.46 -6.44
N GLU A 17 -31.66 19.63 -7.48
CA GLU A 17 -32.22 18.27 -7.52
C GLU A 17 -31.42 17.27 -6.64
N LEU A 18 -30.24 17.67 -6.17
CA LEU A 18 -29.37 16.86 -5.32
C LEU A 18 -29.83 16.90 -3.86
N THR A 19 -31.01 16.35 -3.59
CA THR A 19 -31.64 16.40 -2.27
C THR A 19 -31.10 15.31 -1.31
N LYS A 20 -31.36 15.48 -0.03
CA LYS A 20 -31.02 14.52 1.02
C LYS A 20 -31.67 13.16 0.76
N GLU A 21 -32.94 13.14 0.36
CA GLU A 21 -33.75 11.94 0.14
C GLU A 21 -33.16 11.07 -0.97
N ILE A 22 -32.70 11.68 -2.07
CA ILE A 22 -32.05 10.95 -3.18
C ILE A 22 -30.78 10.26 -2.69
N PHE A 23 -29.96 10.95 -1.88
CA PHE A 23 -28.75 10.34 -1.34
C PHE A 23 -29.02 9.28 -0.28
N GLU A 24 -29.99 9.48 0.60
CA GLU A 24 -30.41 8.46 1.57
C GLU A 24 -30.86 7.18 0.84
N ALA A 25 -31.73 7.31 -0.16
CA ALA A 25 -32.18 6.19 -0.97
C ALA A 25 -31.01 5.49 -1.71
N TRP A 26 -30.11 6.25 -2.31
CA TRP A 26 -28.97 5.71 -3.05
C TRP A 26 -27.98 4.98 -2.12
N PHE A 27 -27.69 5.52 -0.95
CA PHE A 27 -26.84 4.87 0.05
C PHE A 27 -27.50 3.63 0.66
N PHE A 28 -28.82 3.69 0.90
CA PHE A 28 -29.61 2.55 1.35
C PHE A 28 -29.57 1.39 0.33
N LYS A 29 -29.86 1.69 -0.94
CA LYS A 29 -29.73 0.75 -2.05
C LYS A 29 -28.30 0.18 -2.16
N GLY A 30 -27.30 1.02 -1.96
CA GLY A 30 -25.90 0.62 -1.93
C GLY A 30 -25.60 -0.44 -0.85
N ARG A 31 -26.22 -0.35 0.32
CA ARG A 31 -26.07 -1.32 1.40
C ARG A 31 -26.86 -2.62 1.16
N LEU A 32 -28.10 -2.51 0.80
CA LEU A 32 -29.02 -3.68 0.72
C LEU A 32 -28.81 -4.47 -0.56
N GLU A 33 -28.85 -3.83 -1.70
CA GLU A 33 -28.80 -4.50 -3.00
C GLU A 33 -27.36 -4.73 -3.47
N ARG A 34 -26.48 -3.71 -3.40
CA ARG A 34 -25.09 -3.79 -3.88
C ARG A 34 -24.12 -4.32 -2.84
N LYS A 35 -24.60 -4.60 -1.62
CA LYS A 35 -23.81 -5.17 -0.50
C LYS A 35 -22.51 -4.41 -0.24
N TRP A 36 -22.55 -3.07 -0.27
CA TRP A 36 -21.37 -2.26 -0.01
C TRP A 36 -20.83 -2.52 1.39
N SER A 37 -19.52 -2.71 1.48
CA SER A 37 -18.83 -2.74 2.76
C SER A 37 -18.92 -1.37 3.45
N SER A 38 -18.81 -1.35 4.79
CA SER A 38 -18.74 -0.10 5.56
C SER A 38 -17.63 0.84 5.06
N THR A 39 -16.52 0.29 4.57
CA THR A 39 -15.41 1.06 3.97
C THR A 39 -15.83 1.72 2.66
N THR A 40 -16.53 1.00 1.78
CA THR A 40 -17.02 1.53 0.49
C THR A 40 -18.04 2.63 0.73
N PHE A 41 -19.01 2.39 1.61
CA PHE A 41 -20.00 3.39 2.01
C PHE A 41 -19.34 4.68 2.49
N ARG A 42 -18.45 4.58 3.50
CA ARG A 42 -17.75 5.74 4.06
C ARG A 42 -16.87 6.46 3.04
N SER A 43 -16.28 5.73 2.10
CA SER A 43 -15.48 6.33 1.02
C SER A 43 -16.37 7.17 0.10
N TYR A 44 -17.51 6.63 -0.33
CA TYR A 44 -18.45 7.37 -1.16
C TYR A 44 -19.01 8.59 -0.43
N LEU A 45 -19.44 8.41 0.82
CA LEU A 45 -19.92 9.52 1.64
C LEU A 45 -18.86 10.62 1.80
N LYS A 46 -17.59 10.26 2.01
CA LYS A 46 -16.49 11.22 2.08
C LYS A 46 -16.33 12.01 0.77
N TYR A 47 -16.43 11.35 -0.39
CA TYR A 47 -16.32 12.02 -1.69
C TYR A 47 -17.50 12.97 -1.95
N PHE A 48 -18.72 12.54 -1.69
CA PHE A 48 -19.89 13.41 -1.83
C PHE A 48 -19.82 14.60 -0.86
N ASN A 49 -19.51 14.34 0.40
CA ASN A 49 -19.38 15.41 1.39
C ASN A 49 -18.28 16.44 1.04
N MET A 50 -17.21 16.02 0.39
CA MET A 50 -16.16 16.95 -0.06
C MET A 50 -16.67 17.85 -1.19
N VAL A 51 -17.38 17.30 -2.17
CA VAL A 51 -17.93 18.06 -3.30
C VAL A 51 -19.05 18.99 -2.83
N PHE A 52 -19.98 18.49 -2.02
CA PHE A 52 -21.08 19.32 -1.53
C PHE A 52 -20.64 20.45 -0.60
N LYS A 53 -19.60 20.22 0.22
CA LYS A 53 -18.99 21.33 0.99
C LYS A 53 -18.43 22.42 0.08
N TRP A 54 -17.87 22.04 -1.06
CA TRP A 54 -17.42 23.00 -2.05
C TRP A 54 -18.61 23.70 -2.72
N MET A 55 -19.65 22.97 -3.15
CA MET A 55 -20.85 23.54 -3.77
C MET A 55 -21.57 24.55 -2.85
N VAL A 56 -21.70 24.24 -1.57
CA VAL A 56 -22.25 25.16 -0.58
C VAL A 56 -21.37 26.40 -0.43
N LYS A 57 -20.05 26.24 -0.38
CA LYS A 57 -19.12 27.37 -0.28
C LYS A 57 -19.18 28.31 -1.49
N GLU A 58 -19.39 27.78 -2.68
CA GLU A 58 -19.52 28.55 -3.94
C GLU A 58 -20.94 29.03 -4.21
N GLY A 59 -21.92 28.75 -3.33
CA GLY A 59 -23.30 29.21 -3.45
C GLY A 59 -24.19 28.41 -4.41
N PHE A 60 -23.74 27.23 -4.88
CA PHE A 60 -24.54 26.34 -5.75
C PHE A 60 -25.59 25.55 -4.98
N LEU A 61 -25.46 25.43 -3.66
CA LEU A 61 -26.42 24.79 -2.76
C LEU A 61 -26.48 25.55 -1.47
N GLU A 62 -27.68 25.61 -0.85
CA GLU A 62 -27.85 26.20 0.48
C GLU A 62 -27.24 25.34 1.57
N GLU A 63 -27.40 24.00 1.45
CA GLU A 63 -26.86 23.08 2.42
C GLU A 63 -26.30 21.80 1.78
N ASN A 64 -25.50 21.09 2.56
CA ASN A 64 -24.89 19.82 2.13
C ASN A 64 -25.86 18.65 2.36
N PRO A 65 -26.41 18.03 1.29
CA PRO A 65 -27.45 17.01 1.40
C PRO A 65 -26.99 15.71 2.08
N VAL A 66 -25.68 15.50 2.26
CA VAL A 66 -25.16 14.29 2.90
C VAL A 66 -24.52 14.54 4.27
N LYS A 67 -24.69 15.76 4.85
CA LYS A 67 -24.01 16.14 6.10
C LYS A 67 -24.39 15.23 7.28
N ASP A 68 -25.66 14.84 7.37
CA ASP A 68 -26.25 14.11 8.49
C ASP A 68 -26.43 12.61 8.24
N LEU A 69 -25.94 12.11 7.08
CA LEU A 69 -26.01 10.67 6.79
C LEU A 69 -25.21 9.84 7.80
N GLU A 70 -25.89 8.90 8.43
CA GLU A 70 -25.28 8.00 9.41
C GLU A 70 -24.18 7.13 8.80
N LYS A 71 -23.04 7.12 9.47
CA LYS A 71 -21.87 6.32 9.05
C LYS A 71 -21.95 4.92 9.66
N PRO A 72 -21.99 3.85 8.85
CA PRO A 72 -22.01 2.50 9.40
C PRO A 72 -20.75 2.26 10.26
N LYS A 73 -20.91 1.50 11.36
CA LYS A 73 -19.77 1.13 12.21
C LYS A 73 -18.71 0.41 11.37
N MET A 74 -17.44 0.77 11.60
CA MET A 74 -16.31 0.09 10.95
C MET A 74 -15.99 -1.19 11.70
N GLU A 75 -16.02 -2.30 11.01
CA GLU A 75 -15.45 -3.53 11.54
C GLU A 75 -13.92 -3.41 11.59
N LYS A 76 -13.34 -3.62 12.74
CA LYS A 76 -11.88 -3.73 12.89
C LYS A 76 -11.44 -5.08 12.31
N ARG A 77 -11.13 -5.12 11.03
CA ARG A 77 -10.54 -6.31 10.42
C ARG A 77 -9.03 -6.25 10.52
N ILE A 78 -8.46 -7.32 11.06
CA ILE A 78 -6.99 -7.50 11.01
C ILE A 78 -6.60 -7.62 9.53
N PRO A 79 -5.68 -6.78 9.03
CA PRO A 79 -5.27 -6.85 7.64
C PRO A 79 -4.67 -8.22 7.33
N ARG A 80 -5.07 -8.82 6.20
CA ARG A 80 -4.41 -10.03 5.72
C ARG A 80 -2.93 -9.73 5.48
N THR A 81 -2.09 -10.59 6.02
CA THR A 81 -0.64 -10.54 5.85
C THR A 81 -0.13 -11.91 5.40
N LEU A 82 1.13 -12.00 5.01
CA LEU A 82 1.81 -13.26 4.71
C LEU A 82 2.57 -13.72 5.96
N ASN A 83 2.58 -15.02 6.21
CA ASN A 83 3.50 -15.61 7.17
C ASN A 83 4.92 -15.71 6.59
N HIS A 84 5.88 -16.17 7.40
CA HIS A 84 7.29 -16.26 7.00
C HIS A 84 7.49 -17.15 5.75
N ALA A 85 6.89 -18.33 5.71
CA ALA A 85 7.01 -19.27 4.58
C ALA A 85 6.36 -18.70 3.30
N GLU A 86 5.17 -18.09 3.42
CA GLU A 86 4.49 -17.43 2.30
C GLU A 86 5.29 -16.25 1.76
N ALA A 87 5.93 -15.47 2.64
CA ALA A 87 6.78 -14.35 2.26
C ALA A 87 8.01 -14.81 1.47
N ILE A 88 8.69 -15.87 1.92
CA ILE A 88 9.78 -16.50 1.19
C ILE A 88 9.30 -17.02 -0.17
N LEU A 89 8.19 -17.76 -0.20
CA LEU A 89 7.63 -18.31 -1.43
C LEU A 89 7.35 -17.21 -2.47
N VAL A 90 6.80 -16.07 -2.06
CA VAL A 90 6.52 -14.94 -2.96
C VAL A 90 7.80 -14.32 -3.48
N LEU A 91 8.82 -14.11 -2.61
CA LEU A 91 10.11 -13.53 -2.98
C LEU A 91 10.86 -14.42 -3.97
N ASP A 92 10.91 -15.72 -3.71
CA ASP A 92 11.61 -16.69 -4.56
C ASP A 92 10.85 -16.95 -5.87
N SER A 93 9.50 -16.95 -5.82
CA SER A 93 8.69 -17.02 -7.04
C SER A 93 8.90 -15.81 -7.94
N ALA A 94 9.15 -14.63 -7.39
CA ALA A 94 9.46 -13.44 -8.19
C ALA A 94 10.76 -13.58 -8.98
N TYR A 95 11.71 -14.39 -8.52
CA TYR A 95 12.92 -14.72 -9.25
C TYR A 95 12.70 -15.86 -10.27
N HIS A 96 11.99 -16.93 -9.87
CA HIS A 96 11.91 -18.17 -10.64
C HIS A 96 10.75 -18.25 -11.66
N MET A 97 9.90 -17.22 -11.75
CA MET A 97 8.88 -17.19 -12.81
C MET A 97 9.50 -17.20 -14.20
N LYS A 98 8.75 -17.70 -15.19
CA LYS A 98 9.14 -17.60 -16.60
C LYS A 98 9.06 -16.13 -17.05
N TYR A 99 10.17 -15.60 -17.53
CA TYR A 99 10.32 -14.27 -18.09
C TYR A 99 10.88 -14.35 -19.50
N ALA A 100 10.50 -13.40 -20.35
CA ALA A 100 11.07 -13.28 -21.69
C ALA A 100 12.54 -12.80 -21.64
N TYR A 101 12.87 -12.01 -20.62
CA TYR A 101 14.20 -11.43 -20.44
C TYR A 101 14.73 -11.65 -19.02
N THR A 102 16.00 -11.99 -18.88
CA THR A 102 16.68 -12.18 -17.58
C THR A 102 16.59 -10.94 -16.70
N PHE A 103 16.66 -9.75 -17.29
CA PHE A 103 16.49 -8.47 -16.57
C PHE A 103 15.18 -8.39 -15.78
N GLU A 104 14.09 -8.92 -16.31
CA GLU A 104 12.80 -8.89 -15.60
C GLU A 104 12.82 -9.73 -14.32
N ARG A 105 13.59 -10.82 -14.31
CA ARG A 105 13.78 -11.69 -13.16
C ARG A 105 14.38 -10.91 -11.99
N TYR A 106 15.53 -10.29 -12.19
CA TYR A 106 16.23 -9.50 -11.18
C TYR A 106 15.42 -8.28 -10.76
N ARG A 107 14.86 -7.55 -11.72
CA ARG A 107 14.02 -6.39 -11.45
C ARG A 107 12.81 -6.74 -10.59
N ASN A 108 12.07 -7.78 -10.95
CA ASN A 108 10.84 -8.14 -10.27
C ASN A 108 11.10 -8.71 -8.87
N GLN A 109 12.18 -9.47 -8.70
CA GLN A 109 12.64 -9.89 -7.37
C GLN A 109 13.03 -8.68 -6.51
N ALA A 110 13.76 -7.71 -7.07
CA ALA A 110 14.15 -6.50 -6.36
C ALA A 110 12.93 -5.64 -5.98
N ILE A 111 11.92 -5.52 -6.86
CA ILE A 111 10.66 -4.83 -6.55
C ILE A 111 9.93 -5.50 -5.38
N VAL A 112 9.81 -6.83 -5.40
CA VAL A 112 9.19 -7.57 -4.28
C VAL A 112 10.06 -7.43 -3.02
N GLY A 113 11.38 -7.51 -3.17
CA GLY A 113 12.35 -7.36 -2.08
C GLY A 113 12.21 -6.02 -1.35
N VAL A 114 12.17 -4.89 -2.05
CA VAL A 114 12.01 -3.59 -1.39
C VAL A 114 10.65 -3.41 -0.73
N MET A 115 9.59 -4.07 -1.22
CA MET A 115 8.28 -4.05 -0.56
C MET A 115 8.23 -4.95 0.67
N LEU A 116 8.86 -6.13 0.62
CA LEU A 116 8.77 -7.17 1.63
C LEU A 116 9.87 -7.06 2.70
N LEU A 117 11.08 -6.63 2.34
CA LEU A 117 12.25 -6.57 3.23
C LEU A 117 12.62 -5.14 3.68
N ALA A 118 12.03 -4.12 3.05
CA ALA A 118 12.21 -2.71 3.43
C ALA A 118 10.87 -1.98 3.62
N GLY A 119 9.74 -2.64 3.37
CA GLY A 119 8.41 -2.11 3.65
C GLY A 119 7.99 -0.92 2.79
N LEU A 120 8.54 -0.71 1.59
CA LEU A 120 8.22 0.41 0.74
C LEU A 120 6.78 0.35 0.19
N ARG A 121 6.14 1.52 0.07
CA ARG A 121 4.84 1.66 -0.60
C ARG A 121 4.99 1.55 -2.12
N ARG A 122 3.98 1.08 -2.82
CA ARG A 122 4.00 0.96 -4.29
C ARG A 122 4.41 2.26 -5.00
N LYS A 123 3.91 3.42 -4.54
CA LYS A 123 4.31 4.73 -5.11
C LYS A 123 5.76 5.05 -4.84
N GLU A 124 6.28 4.73 -3.65
CA GLU A 124 7.68 4.92 -3.29
C GLU A 124 8.58 4.07 -4.19
N VAL A 125 8.22 2.80 -4.43
CA VAL A 125 8.98 1.92 -5.34
C VAL A 125 9.03 2.46 -6.76
N ILE A 126 7.93 2.99 -7.30
CA ILE A 126 7.87 3.56 -8.65
C ILE A 126 8.76 4.81 -8.76
N ASN A 127 8.76 5.65 -7.73
CA ASN A 127 9.45 6.92 -7.71
C ASN A 127 10.90 6.83 -7.21
N LEU A 128 11.34 5.67 -6.73
CA LEU A 128 12.68 5.46 -6.19
C LEU A 128 13.73 5.71 -7.27
N LYS A 129 14.72 6.55 -6.97
CA LYS A 129 15.79 6.94 -7.89
C LYS A 129 17.07 6.15 -7.60
N MET A 130 17.98 6.13 -8.57
CA MET A 130 19.30 5.49 -8.40
C MET A 130 20.10 6.10 -7.25
N GLN A 131 20.07 7.42 -7.10
CA GLN A 131 20.76 8.15 -6.03
C GLN A 131 20.21 7.89 -4.63
N ASP A 132 18.99 7.34 -4.53
CA ASP A 132 18.34 7.06 -3.24
C ASP A 132 18.82 5.75 -2.61
N ILE A 133 19.62 4.96 -3.34
CA ILE A 133 20.12 3.65 -2.89
C ILE A 133 21.61 3.76 -2.59
N ASP A 134 21.98 3.50 -1.35
CA ASP A 134 23.35 3.33 -0.93
C ASP A 134 23.59 1.89 -0.45
N LEU A 135 24.13 1.06 -1.33
CA LEU A 135 24.43 -0.33 -1.00
C LEU A 135 25.65 -0.48 -0.07
N LYS A 136 26.57 0.49 -0.08
CA LYS A 136 27.75 0.49 0.80
C LYS A 136 27.33 0.72 2.26
N HIS A 137 26.51 1.76 2.49
CA HIS A 137 25.98 2.07 3.82
C HIS A 137 24.67 1.34 4.13
N LYS A 138 24.19 0.48 3.20
CA LYS A 138 22.96 -0.32 3.35
C LYS A 138 21.73 0.51 3.72
N THR A 139 21.50 1.58 2.99
CA THR A 139 20.36 2.49 3.22
C THR A 139 19.59 2.80 1.96
N ILE A 140 18.28 3.03 2.12
CA ILE A 140 17.38 3.58 1.10
C ILE A 140 16.84 4.90 1.62
N PHE A 141 17.02 5.96 0.86
CA PHE A 141 16.43 7.25 1.15
C PHE A 141 15.06 7.38 0.48
N ILE A 142 14.03 7.68 1.24
CA ILE A 142 12.67 7.83 0.73
C ILE A 142 12.24 9.27 0.86
N HIS A 143 12.10 9.92 -0.28
CA HIS A 143 11.51 11.25 -0.38
C HIS A 143 9.99 11.14 -0.28
N GLN A 144 9.40 11.85 0.66
CA GLN A 144 7.95 11.97 0.76
C GLN A 144 7.57 13.38 0.30
N GLY A 145 6.63 13.49 -0.67
CA GLY A 145 6.17 14.78 -1.17
C GLY A 145 5.54 15.68 -0.09
N LYS A 146 5.11 16.87 -0.51
CA LYS A 146 4.65 18.00 0.32
C LYS A 146 3.86 17.57 1.58
N GLY A 147 4.42 17.83 2.77
CA GLY A 147 3.82 17.53 4.08
C GLY A 147 4.22 16.17 4.69
N ALA A 148 4.94 15.32 4.00
CA ALA A 148 5.47 14.07 4.54
C ALA A 148 6.98 14.21 4.79
N LYS A 149 7.43 13.67 5.92
CA LYS A 149 8.86 13.70 6.30
C LYS A 149 9.63 12.66 5.50
N ASP A 150 10.81 13.04 5.04
CA ASP A 150 11.79 12.12 4.48
C ASP A 150 12.20 11.08 5.52
N ARG A 151 12.58 9.90 5.07
CA ARG A 151 13.08 8.86 5.96
C ARG A 151 14.15 8.00 5.30
N MET A 152 15.04 7.47 6.13
CA MET A 152 15.96 6.41 5.74
C MET A 152 15.39 5.04 6.16
N VAL A 153 15.57 4.05 5.30
CA VAL A 153 15.18 2.66 5.53
C VAL A 153 16.41 1.79 5.43
N PRO A 154 16.73 0.97 6.44
CA PRO A 154 17.88 0.09 6.39
C PRO A 154 17.68 -1.05 5.39
N ILE A 155 18.78 -1.47 4.75
CA ILE A 155 18.84 -2.61 3.84
C ILE A 155 19.50 -3.79 4.58
N ASN A 156 18.76 -4.90 4.74
CA ASN A 156 19.34 -6.13 5.28
C ASN A 156 20.23 -6.83 4.21
N SER A 157 21.03 -7.81 4.63
CA SER A 157 21.98 -8.49 3.75
C SER A 157 21.30 -9.17 2.55
N ARG A 158 20.14 -9.79 2.75
CA ARG A 158 19.36 -10.43 1.68
C ARG A 158 18.90 -9.41 0.62
N LEU A 159 18.35 -8.28 1.05
CA LEU A 159 17.92 -7.23 0.12
C LEU A 159 19.13 -6.60 -0.59
N ASN A 160 20.25 -6.44 0.11
CA ASN A 160 21.49 -5.91 -0.48
C ASN A 160 21.96 -6.77 -1.64
N SER A 161 21.99 -8.10 -1.46
CA SER A 161 22.36 -9.05 -2.52
C SER A 161 21.39 -8.97 -3.70
N ILE A 162 20.09 -8.95 -3.45
CA ILE A 162 19.05 -8.85 -4.49
C ILE A 162 19.22 -7.56 -5.31
N LEU A 163 19.41 -6.43 -4.64
CA LEU A 163 19.60 -5.13 -5.31
C LEU A 163 20.92 -5.10 -6.09
N SER A 164 21.99 -5.67 -5.56
CA SER A 164 23.28 -5.76 -6.24
C SER A 164 23.17 -6.51 -7.56
N GLU A 165 22.51 -7.67 -7.59
CA GLU A 165 22.28 -8.44 -8.82
C GLU A 165 21.43 -7.67 -9.84
N TYR A 166 20.37 -7.01 -9.38
CA TYR A 166 19.58 -6.17 -10.25
C TYR A 166 20.38 -5.02 -10.85
N LEU A 167 21.20 -4.33 -10.05
CA LEU A 167 22.01 -3.19 -10.50
C LEU A 167 23.13 -3.63 -11.48
N LYS A 168 23.74 -4.81 -11.29
CA LYS A 168 24.69 -5.40 -12.25
C LYS A 168 24.00 -5.58 -13.62
N ASP A 169 22.83 -6.18 -13.65
CA ASP A 169 22.10 -6.43 -14.90
C ASP A 169 21.59 -5.13 -15.54
N ARG A 170 21.16 -4.16 -14.71
CA ARG A 170 20.78 -2.82 -15.16
C ARG A 170 21.94 -2.08 -15.85
N LYS A 171 23.14 -2.16 -15.26
CA LYS A 171 24.38 -1.61 -15.83
C LYS A 171 24.75 -2.31 -17.14
N ARG A 172 24.65 -3.65 -17.19
CA ARG A 172 24.89 -4.47 -18.41
C ARG A 172 24.00 -4.01 -19.57
N LEU A 173 22.73 -3.63 -19.29
CA LEU A 173 21.78 -3.15 -20.29
C LEU A 173 21.89 -1.63 -20.53
N LYS A 174 22.89 -0.94 -19.97
CA LYS A 174 23.16 0.50 -20.15
C LYS A 174 21.89 1.35 -19.89
N LYS A 175 21.14 1.02 -18.82
CA LYS A 175 19.95 1.78 -18.44
C LYS A 175 20.35 3.08 -17.72
N GLU A 176 20.02 4.24 -18.30
CA GLU A 176 20.37 5.58 -17.81
C GLU A 176 19.24 6.29 -17.09
N CYS A 177 18.01 5.77 -17.20
CA CYS A 177 16.83 6.32 -16.53
C CYS A 177 17.13 6.63 -15.05
N ILE A 178 16.78 7.82 -14.60
CA ILE A 178 17.01 8.29 -13.22
C ILE A 178 16.32 7.39 -12.17
N ASN A 179 15.17 6.79 -12.51
CA ASN A 179 14.46 5.89 -11.60
C ASN A 179 15.20 4.56 -11.46
N LEU A 180 15.20 4.00 -10.25
CA LEU A 180 15.83 2.72 -9.96
C LEU A 180 15.25 1.61 -10.85
N PHE A 181 13.92 1.46 -10.86
CA PHE A 181 13.24 0.41 -11.61
C PHE A 181 12.79 0.87 -12.99
N THR A 182 13.32 0.23 -14.02
CA THR A 182 13.10 0.61 -15.43
C THR A 182 12.36 -0.45 -16.22
N ALA A 183 11.70 -0.03 -17.30
CA ALA A 183 11.11 -0.93 -18.28
C ALA A 183 12.20 -1.63 -19.09
N ILE A 184 11.85 -2.80 -19.70
CA ILE A 184 12.82 -3.57 -20.49
C ILE A 184 13.11 -2.94 -21.85
N GLN A 185 12.09 -2.62 -22.61
CA GLN A 185 12.23 -2.18 -24.00
C GLN A 185 12.60 -0.70 -24.11
N LYS A 186 12.03 0.14 -23.23
CA LYS A 186 12.27 1.59 -23.23
C LYS A 186 13.01 1.97 -21.95
N ASP A 187 13.99 2.88 -22.04
CA ASP A 187 14.70 3.38 -20.87
C ASP A 187 13.86 4.43 -20.14
N ARG A 188 12.83 3.97 -19.46
CA ARG A 188 11.91 4.77 -18.65
C ARG A 188 11.52 4.05 -17.39
N SER A 189 11.01 4.80 -16.40
CA SER A 189 10.46 4.23 -15.18
C SER A 189 9.31 3.25 -15.45
N ILE A 190 9.17 2.26 -14.55
CA ILE A 190 7.99 1.40 -14.54
C ILE A 190 6.77 2.16 -14.02
N GLY A 191 5.60 1.86 -14.58
CA GLY A 191 4.33 2.41 -14.10
C GLY A 191 3.59 1.47 -13.13
N PRO A 192 2.50 1.96 -12.50
CA PRO A 192 1.66 1.16 -11.60
C PRO A 192 1.12 -0.12 -12.25
N ARG A 193 0.85 -0.09 -13.55
CA ARG A 193 0.35 -1.24 -14.33
C ARG A 193 1.38 -2.38 -14.37
N CYS A 194 2.67 -2.05 -14.49
CA CYS A 194 3.75 -3.04 -14.49
C CYS A 194 3.76 -3.83 -13.18
N ILE A 195 3.70 -3.13 -12.03
CA ILE A 195 3.65 -3.77 -10.71
C ILE A 195 2.37 -4.58 -10.54
N ASN A 196 1.22 -4.07 -10.97
CA ASN A 196 -0.05 -4.80 -10.87
C ASN A 196 -0.04 -6.10 -11.69
N ASN A 197 0.49 -6.08 -12.90
CA ASN A 197 0.62 -7.25 -13.76
C ASN A 197 1.58 -8.29 -13.13
N MET A 198 2.71 -7.83 -12.59
CA MET A 198 3.64 -8.69 -11.85
C MET A 198 2.97 -9.36 -10.65
N MET A 199 2.24 -8.59 -9.82
CA MET A 199 1.50 -9.14 -8.67
C MET A 199 0.42 -10.14 -9.10
N CYS A 200 -0.27 -9.89 -10.22
CA CYS A 200 -1.25 -10.83 -10.77
C CYS A 200 -0.61 -12.17 -11.14
N ARG A 201 0.53 -12.13 -11.85
CA ARG A 201 1.29 -13.33 -12.22
C ARG A 201 1.81 -14.10 -11.01
N LEU A 202 2.34 -13.37 -9.99
CA LEU A 202 2.80 -13.97 -8.73
C LEU A 202 1.66 -14.67 -7.96
N ARG A 203 0.49 -14.04 -7.85
CA ARG A 203 -0.70 -14.67 -7.23
C ARG A 203 -1.08 -15.97 -7.92
N LYS A 204 -1.09 -15.99 -9.25
CA LYS A 204 -1.38 -17.21 -10.03
C LYS A 204 -0.32 -18.30 -9.76
N LYS A 205 0.95 -17.92 -9.69
CA LYS A 205 2.07 -18.86 -9.46
C LYS A 205 2.07 -19.43 -8.07
N THR A 206 1.87 -18.61 -7.05
CA THR A 206 1.95 -19.01 -5.62
C THR A 206 0.62 -19.53 -5.08
N LYS A 207 -0.49 -19.33 -5.80
CA LYS A 207 -1.87 -19.56 -5.34
C LYS A 207 -2.24 -18.78 -4.06
N LEU A 208 -1.45 -17.75 -3.71
CA LEU A 208 -1.71 -16.88 -2.58
C LEU A 208 -2.47 -15.63 -3.02
N ASN A 209 -3.39 -15.17 -2.19
CA ASN A 209 -4.09 -13.89 -2.43
C ASN A 209 -3.41 -12.77 -1.65
N PHE A 210 -2.67 -11.89 -2.33
CA PHE A 210 -1.95 -10.77 -1.74
C PHE A 210 -1.87 -9.58 -2.72
N SER A 211 -1.50 -8.43 -2.19
CA SER A 211 -1.28 -7.19 -2.93
C SER A 211 0.06 -6.55 -2.52
N SER A 212 0.46 -5.47 -3.17
CA SER A 212 1.62 -4.69 -2.74
C SER A 212 1.48 -4.16 -1.30
N HIS A 213 0.26 -3.86 -0.86
CA HIS A 213 0.01 -3.50 0.54
C HIS A 213 0.17 -4.69 1.48
N THR A 214 -0.24 -5.89 1.07
CA THR A 214 -0.05 -7.12 1.85
C THR A 214 1.43 -7.43 2.07
N LEU A 215 2.30 -7.19 1.08
CA LEU A 215 3.76 -7.35 1.24
C LEU A 215 4.32 -6.39 2.31
N ARG A 216 3.88 -5.14 2.29
CA ARG A 216 4.26 -4.17 3.32
C ARG A 216 3.67 -4.50 4.69
N HIS A 217 2.46 -5.06 4.76
CA HIS A 217 1.89 -5.59 6.01
C HIS A 217 2.71 -6.77 6.54
N ALA A 218 3.15 -7.67 5.64
CA ALA A 218 4.03 -8.78 5.99
C ALA A 218 5.37 -8.29 6.53
N PHE A 219 5.99 -7.26 5.92
CA PHE A 219 7.18 -6.61 6.47
C PHE A 219 6.96 -6.16 7.92
N ALA A 220 5.88 -5.42 8.18
CA ALA A 220 5.59 -4.92 9.51
C ALA A 220 5.42 -6.04 10.54
N ARG A 221 4.64 -7.07 10.18
CA ARG A 221 4.41 -8.23 11.03
C ARG A 221 5.71 -8.99 11.34
N LEU A 222 6.49 -9.31 10.30
CA LEU A 222 7.73 -10.06 10.45
C LEU A 222 8.79 -9.29 11.25
N MET A 223 8.82 -7.95 11.15
CA MET A 223 9.69 -7.11 11.99
C MET A 223 9.30 -7.18 13.46
N LEU A 224 8.00 -7.12 13.78
CA LEU A 224 7.51 -7.27 15.17
C LEU A 224 7.75 -8.68 15.71
N GLU A 225 7.53 -9.72 14.88
CA GLU A 225 7.85 -11.11 15.25
C GLU A 225 9.35 -11.30 15.52
N GLY A 226 10.21 -10.54 14.81
CA GLY A 226 11.64 -10.46 15.01
C GLY A 226 12.09 -9.63 16.23
N GLY A 227 11.15 -9.04 16.98
CA GLY A 227 11.44 -8.30 18.22
C GLY A 227 11.68 -6.80 18.05
N VAL A 228 11.46 -6.23 16.85
CA VAL A 228 11.55 -4.78 16.64
C VAL A 228 10.40 -4.10 17.36
N ASP A 229 10.69 -3.06 18.13
CA ASP A 229 9.67 -2.29 18.82
C ASP A 229 8.80 -1.47 17.85
N ILE A 230 7.57 -1.17 18.27
CA ILE A 230 6.56 -0.53 17.42
C ILE A 230 6.92 0.89 17.03
N TYR A 231 7.68 1.61 17.86
CA TYR A 231 8.08 2.98 17.58
C TYR A 231 9.11 3.00 16.46
N THR A 232 10.15 2.18 16.56
CA THR A 232 11.17 1.99 15.51
C THR A 232 10.53 1.55 14.20
N LEU A 233 9.62 0.54 14.25
CA LEU A 233 8.89 0.10 13.06
C LEU A 233 8.06 1.23 12.45
N SER A 234 7.36 2.03 13.25
CA SER A 234 6.57 3.17 12.78
C SER A 234 7.43 4.21 12.06
N LYS A 235 8.65 4.48 12.55
CA LYS A 235 9.63 5.37 11.91
C LYS A 235 10.11 4.81 10.57
N ILE A 236 10.53 3.55 10.52
CA ILE A 236 10.97 2.87 9.29
C ILE A 236 9.85 2.91 8.24
N MET A 237 8.62 2.61 8.65
CA MET A 237 7.47 2.64 7.75
C MET A 237 7.03 4.06 7.36
N GLY A 238 7.44 5.10 8.05
CA GLY A 238 7.02 6.48 7.81
C GLY A 238 5.51 6.66 8.04
N HIS A 239 5.02 6.19 9.18
CA HIS A 239 3.67 6.46 9.65
C HIS A 239 3.65 7.76 10.46
N SER A 240 2.77 8.68 10.08
CA SER A 240 2.60 9.95 10.81
C SER A 240 1.95 9.78 12.18
N LYS A 241 1.19 8.69 12.36
CA LYS A 241 0.53 8.31 13.62
C LYS A 241 0.89 6.87 13.96
N ILE A 242 1.37 6.65 15.17
CA ILE A 242 1.75 5.30 15.66
C ILE A 242 0.55 4.34 15.65
N THR A 243 -0.68 4.87 15.85
CA THR A 243 -1.92 4.10 15.76
C THR A 243 -2.13 3.39 14.41
N THR A 244 -1.44 3.83 13.35
CA THR A 244 -1.44 3.12 12.06
C THR A 244 -0.59 1.84 12.13
N THR A 245 0.36 1.77 13.06
CA THR A 245 1.24 0.62 13.25
C THR A 245 0.66 -0.36 14.29
N THR A 246 -0.15 0.13 15.25
CA THR A 246 -0.75 -0.73 16.29
C THR A 246 -1.70 -1.79 15.75
N ILE A 247 -2.19 -1.65 14.52
CA ILE A 247 -3.00 -2.69 13.85
C ILE A 247 -2.26 -4.02 13.64
N TYR A 248 -0.91 -4.01 13.75
CA TYR A 248 -0.08 -5.21 13.65
C TYR A 248 0.22 -5.84 15.01
N LEU A 249 -0.12 -5.18 16.12
CA LEU A 249 0.02 -5.72 17.47
C LEU A 249 -1.09 -6.75 17.74
N THR A 250 -0.96 -7.92 17.16
CA THR A 250 -1.62 -9.10 17.69
C THR A 250 -0.65 -9.72 18.71
N CYS A 251 -0.80 -9.35 19.98
CA CYS A 251 -0.05 -10.01 21.04
C CYS A 251 -0.40 -11.49 21.06
N SER A 252 0.51 -12.34 20.58
CA SER A 252 0.39 -13.77 20.84
C SER A 252 0.72 -14.03 22.32
N THR A 253 0.12 -15.05 22.92
CA THR A 253 0.46 -15.51 24.29
C THR A 253 1.94 -15.76 24.46
N VAL A 254 2.64 -16.21 23.39
CA VAL A 254 4.10 -16.41 23.35
C VAL A 254 4.88 -15.08 23.47
N GLN A 255 4.39 -14.01 22.83
CA GLN A 255 5.05 -12.69 22.98
C GLN A 255 4.80 -12.07 24.35
N MET A 256 3.63 -12.28 24.93
CA MET A 256 3.35 -11.86 26.31
C MET A 256 4.23 -12.62 27.32
N GLY A 257 4.43 -13.94 27.14
CA GLY A 257 5.34 -14.73 27.94
C GLY A 257 6.79 -14.23 27.87
N LYS A 258 7.31 -14.02 26.66
CA LYS A 258 8.66 -13.44 26.46
C LYS A 258 8.81 -12.06 27.09
N ALA A 259 7.78 -11.22 27.04
CA ALA A 259 7.81 -9.90 27.66
C ALA A 259 7.81 -10.00 29.20
N ALA A 260 7.11 -10.98 29.76
CA ALA A 260 7.14 -11.23 31.20
C ALA A 260 8.53 -11.67 31.70
N GLU A 261 9.26 -12.48 30.91
CA GLU A 261 10.64 -12.90 31.23
C GLU A 261 11.66 -11.75 31.24
N LEU A 262 11.32 -10.62 30.61
CA LEU A 262 12.15 -9.40 30.58
C LEU A 262 11.95 -8.53 31.85
N HIS A 263 11.15 -8.97 32.82
CA HIS A 263 10.93 -8.21 34.05
C HIS A 263 12.20 -8.17 34.86
N SER A 264 12.63 -6.96 35.31
CA SER A 264 13.91 -6.74 35.98
C SER A 264 14.03 -7.41 37.36
N LEU A 265 12.98 -8.04 37.85
CA LEU A 265 12.96 -8.81 39.10
C LEU A 265 12.99 -10.35 38.86
N ASN A 266 13.21 -10.79 37.62
CA ASN A 266 13.46 -12.20 37.34
C ASN A 266 14.91 -12.54 37.53
#